data_2b6fbc7658ba05164a04cd263c426463
#
_entry.id   2b6fbc7658ba05164a04cd263c426463
#
_cell.length_a   1.000
_cell.length_b   1.000
_cell.length_c   1.000
_cell.angle_alpha   90.00
_cell.angle_beta   90.00
_cell.angle_gamma   90.00
#
_symmetry.space_group_name_H-M   'P 1'
#
loop_
_entity.id
_entity.type
_entity.pdbx_description
1 polymer ?
#
loop_
_entity_poly.entity_id
_entity_poly.type
_entity_poly.pdbx_seq_one_letter_code
_entity_poly.pdbx_strand_id
1 'polypeptide(L)'
;MEKEKFQIEIPINSSKGVLFNIFSTPSGLSEWFCDDVNIKKDVHVFIWEESEESARLISKKRDEFAKFRWLEDEENSVNTFFEFRIKIDDLTGDTALVVTDFAEADEVEDAKELWAAQVERLKQVLGA
;
A
#
# COMPACT_ATOMS: atom_id res chain seq x y z
N MET A 1 -13.53 -13.87 13.17
CA MET A 1 -12.30 -13.64 13.94
C MET A 1 -11.80 -12.23 13.71
N GLU A 2 -11.21 -11.64 14.71
CA GLU A 2 -10.69 -10.29 14.62
C GLU A 2 -9.35 -10.28 13.90
N LYS A 3 -9.15 -9.29 13.05
CA LYS A 3 -7.86 -9.07 12.39
C LYS A 3 -7.00 -8.17 13.26
N GLU A 4 -5.70 -8.42 13.25
CA GLU A 4 -4.72 -7.61 13.95
C GLU A 4 -4.06 -6.61 13.00
N LYS A 5 -3.86 -5.40 13.49
CA LYS A 5 -3.15 -4.35 12.76
C LYS A 5 -1.65 -4.60 12.86
N PHE A 6 -0.95 -4.46 11.75
CA PHE A 6 0.51 -4.53 11.73
C PHE A 6 1.09 -3.46 10.80
N GLN A 7 2.37 -3.19 10.99
CA GLN A 7 3.10 -2.25 10.14
C GLN A 7 4.47 -2.84 9.79
N ILE A 8 4.94 -2.50 8.60
CA ILE A 8 6.33 -2.70 8.22
C ILE A 8 6.90 -1.36 7.78
N GLU A 9 8.17 -1.14 8.04
CA GLU A 9 8.87 0.08 7.65
C GLU A 9 10.10 -0.32 6.85
N ILE A 10 10.21 0.19 5.63
CA ILE A 10 11.28 -0.18 4.72
C ILE A 10 11.94 1.10 4.18
N PRO A 11 13.26 1.27 4.37
CA PRO A 11 13.97 2.42 3.80
C PRO A 11 13.89 2.42 2.28
N ILE A 12 13.60 3.59 1.71
CA ILE A 12 13.52 3.79 0.25
C ILE A 12 14.35 5.00 -0.12
N ASN A 13 15.34 4.81 -0.97
CA ASN A 13 16.18 5.90 -1.44
C ASN A 13 15.51 6.65 -2.60
N SER A 14 14.53 7.48 -2.26
CA SER A 14 13.76 8.23 -3.25
C SER A 14 13.20 9.50 -2.62
N SER A 15 12.84 10.48 -3.44
CA SER A 15 12.17 11.68 -2.96
C SER A 15 10.72 11.34 -2.56
N LYS A 16 10.16 12.15 -1.66
CA LYS A 16 8.77 11.94 -1.23
C LYS A 16 7.77 12.06 -2.39
N GLY A 17 8.02 12.96 -3.33
CA GLY A 17 7.14 13.15 -4.48
C GLY A 17 7.12 11.95 -5.41
N VAL A 18 8.29 11.40 -5.71
CA VAL A 18 8.41 10.19 -6.54
C VAL A 18 7.77 8.99 -5.84
N LEU A 19 8.06 8.83 -4.55
CA LEU A 19 7.51 7.73 -3.77
C LEU A 19 5.97 7.85 -3.66
N PHE A 20 5.45 9.04 -3.39
CA PHE A 20 4.01 9.25 -3.34
C PHE A 20 3.35 8.87 -4.66
N ASN A 21 3.93 9.29 -5.77
CA ASN A 21 3.41 9.00 -7.11
C ASN A 21 3.28 7.50 -7.36
N ILE A 22 4.27 6.71 -6.96
CA ILE A 22 4.29 5.28 -7.25
C ILE A 22 3.24 4.49 -6.46
N PHE A 23 2.80 4.98 -5.31
CA PHE A 23 1.75 4.27 -4.56
C PHE A 23 0.38 4.95 -4.61
N SER A 24 0.25 6.12 -5.24
CA SER A 24 -1.02 6.85 -5.26
C SER A 24 -1.64 7.01 -6.65
N THR A 25 -0.92 6.65 -7.71
CA THR A 25 -1.44 6.76 -9.07
C THR A 25 -1.68 5.37 -9.68
N PRO A 26 -2.63 5.27 -10.63
CA PRO A 26 -2.85 3.99 -11.33
C PRO A 26 -1.60 3.49 -12.04
N SER A 27 -0.90 4.37 -12.75
CA SER A 27 0.33 3.98 -13.45
C SER A 27 1.42 3.55 -12.49
N GLY A 28 1.55 4.23 -11.35
CA GLY A 28 2.52 3.86 -10.32
C GLY A 28 2.20 2.50 -9.70
N LEU A 29 0.96 2.31 -9.28
CA LEU A 29 0.52 1.06 -8.65
C LEU A 29 0.65 -0.14 -9.60
N SER A 30 0.43 0.06 -10.90
CA SER A 30 0.55 -1.03 -11.88
C SER A 30 1.99 -1.45 -12.14
N GLU A 31 2.97 -0.71 -11.65
CA GLU A 31 4.38 -1.08 -11.81
C GLU A 31 4.87 -2.06 -10.73
N TRP A 32 4.24 -2.08 -9.58
CA TRP A 32 4.74 -2.91 -8.47
C TRP A 32 3.66 -3.67 -7.69
N PHE A 33 2.48 -3.11 -7.56
CA PHE A 33 1.42 -3.65 -6.69
C PHE A 33 0.50 -4.64 -7.42
N CYS A 34 0.18 -4.34 -8.65
CA CYS A 34 -0.75 -5.12 -9.47
C CYS A 34 -0.37 -5.03 -10.95
N ASP A 35 -1.07 -5.77 -11.79
CA ASP A 35 -0.80 -5.74 -13.24
C ASP A 35 -1.46 -4.54 -13.91
N ASP A 36 -2.66 -4.15 -13.44
CA ASP A 36 -3.37 -2.99 -13.97
C ASP A 36 -4.31 -2.43 -12.90
N VAL A 37 -4.70 -1.18 -13.06
CA VAL A 37 -5.63 -0.49 -12.14
C VAL A 37 -6.63 0.32 -12.94
N ASN A 38 -7.90 0.14 -12.64
CA ASN A 38 -8.96 1.01 -13.15
C ASN A 38 -9.57 1.80 -12.00
N ILE A 39 -9.83 3.08 -12.22
CA ILE A 39 -10.44 3.93 -11.20
C ILE A 39 -11.84 4.34 -11.65
N LYS A 40 -12.81 4.15 -10.75
CA LYS A 40 -14.18 4.65 -10.90
C LYS A 40 -14.52 5.45 -9.65
N LYS A 41 -14.52 6.78 -9.75
CA LYS A 41 -14.70 7.68 -8.62
C LYS A 41 -13.61 7.45 -7.57
N ASP A 42 -13.95 7.03 -6.37
CA ASP A 42 -13.00 6.73 -5.30
C ASP A 42 -12.67 5.24 -5.17
N VAL A 43 -13.15 4.42 -6.09
CA VAL A 43 -12.90 2.98 -6.08
C VAL A 43 -11.79 2.64 -7.07
N HIS A 44 -10.76 1.95 -6.56
CA HIS A 44 -9.67 1.41 -7.36
C HIS A 44 -9.92 -0.07 -7.59
N VAL A 45 -9.97 -0.49 -8.85
CA VAL A 45 -10.10 -1.90 -9.21
C VAL A 45 -8.70 -2.39 -9.57
N PHE A 46 -8.12 -3.19 -8.71
CA PHE A 46 -6.78 -3.78 -8.91
C PHE A 46 -6.90 -5.10 -9.64
N ILE A 47 -6.16 -5.24 -10.73
CA ILE A 47 -6.23 -6.42 -11.60
C ILE A 47 -4.89 -7.16 -11.55
N TRP A 48 -4.94 -8.43 -11.16
CA TRP A 48 -3.82 -9.36 -11.24
C TRP A 48 -4.15 -10.41 -12.31
N GLU A 49 -3.16 -11.17 -12.73
CA GLU A 49 -3.32 -12.12 -13.81
C GLU A 49 -4.56 -13.04 -13.66
N GLU A 50 -4.81 -13.53 -12.46
CA GLU A 50 -5.91 -14.47 -12.20
C GLU A 50 -6.98 -13.94 -11.25
N SER A 51 -6.90 -12.68 -10.84
CA SER A 51 -7.84 -12.14 -9.86
C SER A 51 -8.04 -10.65 -10.03
N GLU A 52 -9.12 -10.17 -9.45
CA GLU A 52 -9.46 -8.76 -9.43
C GLU A 52 -10.05 -8.44 -8.07
N GLU A 53 -9.59 -7.36 -7.46
CA GLU A 53 -10.10 -6.90 -6.17
C GLU A 53 -10.24 -5.39 -6.18
N SER A 54 -11.28 -4.90 -5.53
CA SER A 54 -11.58 -3.47 -5.49
C SER A 54 -11.41 -2.91 -4.09
N ALA A 55 -10.88 -1.70 -4.01
CA ALA A 55 -10.70 -0.97 -2.76
C ALA A 55 -11.17 0.47 -2.93
N ARG A 56 -11.74 1.01 -1.88
CA ARG A 56 -12.12 2.42 -1.82
C ARG A 56 -10.96 3.23 -1.29
N LEU A 57 -10.63 4.33 -1.98
CA LEU A 57 -9.67 5.30 -1.45
C LEU A 57 -10.39 6.08 -0.35
N ILE A 58 -9.99 5.85 0.90
CA ILE A 58 -10.62 6.49 2.06
C ILE A 58 -10.08 7.90 2.25
N SER A 59 -8.76 8.06 2.12
CA SER A 59 -8.09 9.30 2.40
C SER A 59 -6.72 9.31 1.76
N LYS A 60 -6.26 10.49 1.34
CA LYS A 60 -4.88 10.67 0.91
C LYS A 60 -4.46 12.10 1.14
N LYS A 61 -3.16 12.28 1.37
CA LYS A 61 -2.55 13.59 1.48
C LYS A 61 -1.28 13.59 0.66
N ARG A 62 -1.17 14.56 -0.23
CA ARG A 62 -0.06 14.67 -1.16
C ARG A 62 1.29 14.60 -0.45
N ASP A 63 2.19 13.76 -0.97
CA ASP A 63 3.54 13.54 -0.47
C ASP A 63 3.61 12.96 0.94
N GLU A 64 2.48 12.48 1.49
CA GLU A 64 2.43 11.90 2.83
C GLU A 64 1.86 10.50 2.88
N PHE A 65 0.62 10.28 2.40
CA PHE A 65 0.01 8.95 2.50
C PHE A 65 -1.16 8.73 1.54
N ALA A 66 -1.51 7.46 1.37
CA ALA A 66 -2.76 7.04 0.74
C ALA A 66 -3.32 5.86 1.53
N LYS A 67 -4.61 5.90 1.84
CA LYS A 67 -5.29 4.93 2.68
C LYS A 67 -6.50 4.34 1.97
N PHE A 68 -6.59 3.02 1.95
CA PHE A 68 -7.62 2.29 1.22
C PHE A 68 -8.36 1.30 2.12
N ARG A 69 -9.57 0.93 1.72
CA ARG A 69 -10.31 -0.17 2.36
C ARG A 69 -10.84 -1.08 1.26
N TRP A 70 -10.62 -2.39 1.42
CA TRP A 70 -11.18 -3.36 0.50
C TRP A 70 -12.70 -3.31 0.54
N LEU A 71 -13.36 -3.33 -0.63
CA LEU A 71 -14.83 -3.29 -0.68
C LEU A 71 -15.45 -4.49 0.02
N GLU A 72 -14.81 -5.65 -0.04
CA GLU A 72 -15.26 -6.84 0.66
C GLU A 72 -15.35 -6.60 2.17
N ASP A 73 -14.33 -5.98 2.75
CA ASP A 73 -14.33 -5.64 4.18
C ASP A 73 -15.39 -4.58 4.50
N GLU A 74 -15.56 -3.60 3.62
CA GLU A 74 -16.58 -2.57 3.77
C GLU A 74 -17.98 -3.19 3.78
N GLU A 75 -18.26 -4.11 2.85
CA GLU A 75 -19.55 -4.80 2.75
C GLU A 75 -19.84 -5.66 3.96
N ASN A 76 -18.81 -6.24 4.55
CA ASN A 76 -18.94 -7.07 5.74
C ASN A 76 -18.85 -6.29 7.05
N SER A 77 -18.82 -4.96 6.98
CA SER A 77 -18.71 -4.06 8.14
C SER A 77 -17.45 -4.32 8.96
N VAL A 78 -16.38 -4.77 8.31
CA VAL A 78 -15.07 -4.98 8.94
C VAL A 78 -14.28 -3.68 8.85
N ASN A 79 -13.87 -3.14 9.99
CA ASN A 79 -13.19 -1.85 10.06
C ASN A 79 -11.68 -2.00 9.88
N THR A 80 -11.26 -2.44 8.70
CA THR A 80 -9.87 -2.59 8.33
C THR A 80 -9.49 -1.58 7.25
N PHE A 81 -8.19 -1.45 6.99
CA PHE A 81 -7.67 -0.62 5.90
C PHE A 81 -6.25 -1.07 5.57
N PHE A 82 -5.73 -0.64 4.43
CA PHE A 82 -4.29 -0.69 4.20
C PHE A 82 -3.83 0.70 3.80
N GLU A 83 -2.62 1.05 4.22
CA GLU A 83 -2.11 2.41 4.07
C GLU A 83 -0.65 2.39 3.66
N PHE A 84 -0.31 3.27 2.73
CA PHE A 84 1.07 3.57 2.36
C PHE A 84 1.38 4.96 2.89
N ARG A 85 2.40 5.07 3.74
CA ARG A 85 2.77 6.34 4.36
C ARG A 85 4.27 6.58 4.22
N ILE A 86 4.63 7.82 3.92
CA ILE A 86 6.02 8.24 3.81
C ILE A 86 6.47 8.75 5.18
N LYS A 87 7.59 8.21 5.65
CA LYS A 87 8.23 8.68 6.88
C LYS A 87 9.59 9.25 6.52
N ILE A 88 9.88 10.45 7.04
CA ILE A 88 11.17 11.11 6.83
C ILE A 88 11.84 11.23 8.20
N ASP A 89 13.08 10.74 8.30
CA ASP A 89 13.86 10.85 9.52
C ASP A 89 14.26 12.29 9.76
N ASP A 90 13.96 12.84 10.93
CA ASP A 90 14.22 14.25 11.26
C ASP A 90 15.70 14.58 11.33
N LEU A 91 16.54 13.60 11.62
CA LEU A 91 17.98 13.82 11.77
C LEU A 91 18.74 13.64 10.45
N THR A 92 18.42 12.59 9.70
CA THR A 92 19.17 12.23 8.49
C THR A 92 18.49 12.68 7.22
N GLY A 93 17.19 12.92 7.23
CA GLY A 93 16.41 13.20 6.05
C GLY A 93 16.10 11.94 5.22
N ASP A 94 16.47 10.77 5.72
CA ASP A 94 16.21 9.51 5.01
C ASP A 94 14.72 9.23 4.93
N THR A 95 14.31 8.66 3.80
CA THR A 95 12.93 8.35 3.50
C THR A 95 12.66 6.86 3.71
N ALA A 96 11.52 6.54 4.28
CA ALA A 96 11.05 5.17 4.42
C ALA A 96 9.58 5.08 4.02
N LEU A 97 9.18 3.91 3.55
CA LEU A 97 7.77 3.59 3.31
C LEU A 97 7.26 2.77 4.49
N VAL A 98 6.17 3.23 5.09
CA VAL A 98 5.48 2.49 6.14
C VAL A 98 4.20 1.93 5.54
N VAL A 99 4.07 0.61 5.55
CA VAL A 99 2.85 -0.08 5.11
C VAL A 99 2.11 -0.56 6.34
N THR A 100 0.84 -0.16 6.45
CA THR A 100 -0.06 -0.61 7.51
C THR A 100 -1.14 -1.48 6.89
N ASP A 101 -1.41 -2.62 7.49
CA ASP A 101 -2.47 -3.52 7.03
C ASP A 101 -2.97 -4.35 8.21
N PHE A 102 -3.94 -5.22 7.94
CA PHE A 102 -4.57 -6.09 8.94
C PHE A 102 -4.54 -7.52 8.43
N ALA A 103 -4.36 -8.46 9.34
CA ALA A 103 -4.42 -9.89 9.04
C ALA A 103 -4.86 -10.64 10.29
N GLU A 104 -5.32 -11.87 10.12
CA GLU A 104 -5.59 -12.73 11.27
C GLU A 104 -4.29 -13.03 12.01
N ALA A 105 -4.37 -13.23 13.32
CA ALA A 105 -3.19 -13.36 14.18
C ALA A 105 -2.16 -14.37 13.66
N ASP A 106 -2.63 -15.52 13.17
CA ASP A 106 -1.77 -16.58 12.66
C ASP A 106 -1.24 -16.32 11.25
N GLU A 107 -1.71 -15.26 10.59
CA GLU A 107 -1.31 -14.90 9.23
C GLU A 107 -0.44 -13.62 9.17
N VAL A 108 -0.23 -12.94 10.29
CA VAL A 108 0.48 -11.65 10.33
C VAL A 108 1.90 -11.77 9.77
N GLU A 109 2.65 -12.79 10.16
CA GLU A 109 4.03 -12.95 9.69
C GLU A 109 4.09 -13.20 8.18
N ASP A 110 3.20 -14.03 7.65
CA ASP A 110 3.12 -14.28 6.20
C ASP A 110 2.72 -13.02 5.45
N ALA A 111 1.79 -12.24 6.01
CA ALA A 111 1.36 -10.98 5.40
C ALA A 111 2.51 -9.96 5.36
N LYS A 112 3.31 -9.88 6.42
CA LYS A 112 4.49 -9.01 6.46
C LYS A 112 5.50 -9.41 5.39
N GLU A 113 5.75 -10.69 5.21
CA GLU A 113 6.67 -11.19 4.19
C GLU A 113 6.18 -10.87 2.79
N LEU A 114 4.88 -11.00 2.54
CA LEU A 114 4.29 -10.68 1.26
C LEU A 114 4.43 -9.18 0.95
N TRP A 115 4.12 -8.32 1.91
CA TRP A 115 4.30 -6.88 1.74
C TRP A 115 5.76 -6.51 1.51
N ALA A 116 6.68 -7.13 2.24
CA ALA A 116 8.11 -6.87 2.07
C ALA A 116 8.57 -7.23 0.65
N ALA A 117 8.08 -8.35 0.11
CA ALA A 117 8.39 -8.75 -1.26
C ALA A 117 7.84 -7.76 -2.28
N GLN A 118 6.61 -7.28 -2.08
CA GLN A 118 6.01 -6.28 -2.96
C GLN A 118 6.76 -4.94 -2.91
N VAL A 119 7.16 -4.50 -1.73
CA VAL A 119 7.92 -3.26 -1.58
C VAL A 119 9.32 -3.40 -2.18
N GLU A 120 9.92 -4.58 -2.12
CA GLU A 120 11.19 -4.82 -2.81
C GLU A 120 11.03 -4.61 -4.32
N ARG A 121 9.91 -5.05 -4.89
CA ARG A 121 9.60 -4.79 -6.30
C ARG A 121 9.46 -3.30 -6.59
N LEU A 122 8.82 -2.55 -5.68
CA LEU A 122 8.71 -1.10 -5.77
C LEU A 122 10.11 -0.46 -5.80
N LYS A 123 11.00 -0.91 -4.93
CA LYS A 123 12.39 -0.41 -4.88
C LYS A 123 13.11 -0.67 -6.21
N GLN A 124 12.93 -1.84 -6.80
CA GLN A 124 13.52 -2.17 -8.09
C GLN A 124 13.02 -1.24 -9.19
N VAL A 125 11.72 -0.96 -9.21
CA VAL A 125 11.13 -0.05 -10.19
C VAL A 125 11.71 1.36 -10.05
N LEU A 126 11.94 1.83 -8.84
CA LEU A 126 12.51 3.16 -8.57
C LEU A 126 14.03 3.19 -8.69
N GLY A 127 14.70 2.05 -8.76
CA GLY A 127 16.14 1.98 -8.70
C GLY A 127 16.69 2.36 -7.32
N ALA A 128 15.91 2.07 -6.30
CA ALA A 128 16.21 2.55 -4.94
C ALA A 128 16.55 1.42 -3.98
#